data_d7c6ac511e2d53578ea9d5bec42022bb
#
_entry.id   d7c6ac511e2d53578ea9d5bec42022bb
#
_cell.length_a   1.000
_cell.length_b   1.000
_cell.length_c   1.000
_cell.angle_alpha   90.00
_cell.angle_beta   90.00
_cell.angle_gamma   90.00
#
_symmetry.space_group_name_H-M   'P 1'
#
loop_
_entity.id
_entity.type
_entity.pdbx_description
1 polymer ?
#
loop_
_entity_poly.entity_id
_entity_poly.type
_entity_poly.pdbx_seq_one_letter_code
_entity_poly.pdbx_strand_id
1 'polypeptide(L)'
;MRKSMLEPWLMGNESITPQNFILNNSPNFEYGAFIVFDECIELYKANEFDSGNLKDSWTNTRNYINSALKLVKGDINECGFGYLDNEEKYWILKELGKPPLGSYNIYLITIYNENEEKIVYIGKTDSKKSRFSNGHLAALKLHNPIYDLYKKRVYFGTIMFLDDYCNYLPLEYITPLEKSQDLLANTEKLLISYFKPALNIQNIYSIDNEFNVVFHIQNFTGTQLFKGDKII
;
A
#
# COMPACT_ATOMS: atom_id res chain seq x y z
N MET A 1 -8.52 -6.43 -6.68
CA MET A 1 -9.04 -5.11 -7.18
C MET A 1 -8.78 -4.05 -6.13
N ARG A 2 -8.19 -2.89 -6.49
CA ARG A 2 -7.92 -1.80 -5.56
C ARG A 2 -9.19 -1.36 -4.81
N LYS A 3 -9.05 -1.12 -3.51
CA LYS A 3 -10.14 -0.64 -2.65
C LYS A 3 -9.89 0.81 -2.27
N SER A 4 -10.93 1.53 -1.90
CA SER A 4 -10.77 2.86 -1.33
C SER A 4 -10.41 2.75 0.14
N MET A 5 -9.44 3.53 0.60
CA MET A 5 -9.13 3.65 2.02
C MET A 5 -10.23 4.41 2.80
N LEU A 6 -11.12 5.12 2.09
CA LEU A 6 -12.24 5.87 2.67
C LEU A 6 -13.54 5.05 2.75
N GLU A 7 -13.57 3.84 2.20
CA GLU A 7 -14.78 3.03 2.19
C GLU A 7 -15.28 2.70 3.61
N PRO A 8 -14.43 2.31 4.59
CA PRO A 8 -14.88 2.07 5.95
C PRO A 8 -15.54 3.29 6.59
N TRP A 9 -15.01 4.48 6.38
CA TRP A 9 -15.61 5.73 6.86
C TRP A 9 -16.96 6.01 6.20
N LEU A 10 -17.07 5.90 4.88
CA LEU A 10 -18.33 6.10 4.17
C LEU A 10 -19.37 5.02 4.50
N MET A 11 -18.95 3.83 4.90
CA MET A 11 -19.85 2.80 5.41
C MET A 11 -20.24 2.99 6.87
N GLY A 12 -19.61 3.93 7.59
CA GLY A 12 -19.84 4.20 9.01
C GLY A 12 -19.19 3.19 9.94
N ASN A 13 -18.23 2.43 9.45
CA ASN A 13 -17.47 1.47 10.23
C ASN A 13 -16.24 2.08 10.91
N GLU A 14 -15.78 3.22 10.41
CA GLU A 14 -14.65 3.98 10.96
C GLU A 14 -15.00 5.46 11.06
N SER A 15 -14.31 6.17 11.93
CA SER A 15 -14.36 7.62 12.01
C SER A 15 -13.09 8.22 11.41
N ILE A 16 -13.22 9.34 10.70
CA ILE A 16 -12.08 10.18 10.38
C ILE A 16 -11.98 11.27 11.42
N THR A 17 -10.92 11.22 12.19
CA THR A 17 -10.63 12.21 13.22
C THR A 17 -9.34 12.96 12.87
N PRO A 18 -9.12 14.13 13.49
CA PRO A 18 -7.82 14.74 13.41
C PRO A 18 -6.67 13.79 13.76
N GLN A 19 -6.80 12.92 14.69
CA GLN A 19 -5.73 12.01 15.12
C GLN A 19 -5.33 11.00 14.04
N ASN A 20 -6.29 10.45 13.31
CA ASN A 20 -6.02 9.46 12.27
C ASN A 20 -5.86 10.02 10.85
N PHE A 21 -6.16 11.31 10.61
CA PHE A 21 -6.05 11.91 9.27
C PHE A 21 -5.26 13.23 9.25
N ILE A 22 -4.72 13.67 10.37
CA ILE A 22 -4.10 15.00 10.45
C ILE A 22 -2.63 15.04 10.08
N LEU A 23 -2.39 16.25 9.67
CA LEU A 23 -1.19 17.01 9.54
C LEU A 23 -0.17 16.60 10.62
N ASN A 24 0.94 15.97 10.24
CA ASN A 24 2.03 15.51 11.11
C ASN A 24 1.76 14.28 11.99
N ASN A 25 0.80 13.43 11.65
CA ASN A 25 0.71 12.17 12.33
C ASN A 25 1.99 11.34 12.13
N SER A 26 2.49 10.79 13.20
CA SER A 26 3.62 9.89 13.19
C SER A 26 3.09 8.51 13.54
N PRO A 27 3.28 7.50 12.67
CA PRO A 27 2.97 6.14 13.04
C PRO A 27 3.77 5.76 14.27
N ASN A 28 3.15 5.08 15.21
CA ASN A 28 3.86 4.50 16.33
C ASN A 28 4.45 3.15 15.91
N PHE A 29 5.76 3.09 15.80
CA PHE A 29 6.46 1.88 15.38
C PHE A 29 6.45 0.77 16.43
N GLU A 30 6.19 1.09 17.70
CA GLU A 30 6.08 0.08 18.76
C GLU A 30 4.90 -0.87 18.53
N TYR A 31 3.83 -0.40 17.89
CA TYR A 31 2.67 -1.25 17.55
C TYR A 31 2.83 -1.99 16.23
N GLY A 32 3.89 -1.70 15.48
CA GLY A 32 4.20 -2.37 14.23
C GLY A 32 3.43 -1.86 13.01
N ALA A 33 3.47 -2.64 11.95
CA ALA A 33 2.82 -2.34 10.69
C ALA A 33 2.35 -3.63 10.00
N PHE A 34 1.46 -3.48 9.01
CA PHE A 34 0.94 -4.57 8.20
C PHE A 34 1.26 -4.35 6.75
N ILE A 35 1.60 -5.44 6.07
CA ILE A 35 1.66 -5.52 4.61
C ILE A 35 0.67 -6.58 4.17
N VAL A 36 -0.34 -6.17 3.42
CA VAL A 36 -1.41 -7.06 2.95
C VAL A 36 -1.27 -7.23 1.45
N PHE A 37 -1.00 -8.46 0.99
CA PHE A 37 -1.05 -8.84 -0.41
C PHE A 37 -2.42 -9.44 -0.70
N ASP A 38 -3.25 -8.77 -1.48
CA ASP A 38 -4.61 -9.20 -1.83
C ASP A 38 -4.85 -9.35 -3.34
N GLU A 39 -3.84 -9.04 -4.15
CA GLU A 39 -3.88 -9.22 -5.59
C GLU A 39 -2.64 -9.97 -6.08
N CYS A 40 -2.84 -10.96 -6.95
CA CYS A 40 -1.77 -11.72 -7.58
C CYS A 40 -2.12 -12.02 -9.03
N ILE A 41 -1.25 -11.62 -9.94
CA ILE A 41 -1.44 -11.82 -11.38
C ILE A 41 -0.18 -12.43 -12.02
N GLU A 42 -0.36 -13.10 -13.13
CA GLU A 42 0.77 -13.56 -13.95
C GLU A 42 1.57 -12.37 -14.48
N LEU A 43 2.90 -12.46 -14.48
CA LEU A 43 3.79 -11.35 -14.82
C LEU A 43 3.49 -10.75 -16.21
N TYR A 44 3.11 -11.57 -17.19
CA TYR A 44 2.81 -11.10 -18.54
C TYR A 44 1.56 -10.20 -18.63
N LYS A 45 0.69 -10.22 -17.62
CA LYS A 45 -0.49 -9.35 -17.50
C LYS A 45 -0.21 -8.05 -16.73
N ALA A 46 0.97 -7.91 -16.15
CA ALA A 46 1.26 -6.82 -15.24
C ALA A 46 1.27 -5.44 -15.93
N ASN A 47 1.50 -5.38 -17.24
CA ASN A 47 1.44 -4.14 -18.02
C ASN A 47 0.02 -3.57 -18.17
N GLU A 48 -1.00 -4.42 -18.07
CA GLU A 48 -2.43 -4.06 -18.16
C GLU A 48 -3.03 -3.75 -16.77
N PHE A 49 -2.30 -4.08 -15.72
CA PHE A 49 -2.78 -3.94 -14.36
C PHE A 49 -2.58 -2.52 -13.82
N ASP A 50 -3.67 -1.88 -13.42
CA ASP A 50 -3.62 -0.57 -12.77
C ASP A 50 -3.37 -0.72 -11.25
N SER A 51 -2.13 -0.66 -10.85
CA SER A 51 -1.74 -0.67 -9.42
C SER A 51 -2.00 0.67 -8.72
N GLY A 52 -2.24 1.74 -9.44
CA GLY A 52 -2.17 3.10 -8.92
C GLY A 52 -0.74 3.49 -8.52
N ASN A 53 -0.61 4.61 -7.84
CA ASN A 53 0.64 5.03 -7.18
C ASN A 53 0.32 5.86 -5.94
N LEU A 54 1.24 5.90 -4.99
CA LEU A 54 1.05 6.57 -3.71
C LEU A 54 0.75 8.07 -3.86
N LYS A 55 1.46 8.78 -4.72
CA LYS A 55 1.30 10.23 -4.89
C LYS A 55 -0.11 10.60 -5.34
N ASP A 56 -0.64 9.90 -6.35
CA ASP A 56 -1.98 10.17 -6.87
C ASP A 56 -3.06 9.76 -5.86
N SER A 57 -2.94 8.56 -5.24
CA SER A 57 -3.93 8.10 -4.25
C SER A 57 -3.95 8.98 -3.00
N TRP A 58 -2.78 9.42 -2.51
CA TRP A 58 -2.64 10.34 -1.40
C TRP A 58 -3.33 11.68 -1.69
N THR A 59 -3.03 12.27 -2.86
CA THR A 59 -3.60 13.55 -3.29
C THR A 59 -5.12 13.47 -3.44
N ASN A 60 -5.61 12.42 -4.12
CA ASN A 60 -7.03 12.22 -4.37
C ASN A 60 -7.81 11.96 -3.07
N THR A 61 -7.26 11.16 -2.17
CA THR A 61 -7.86 10.88 -0.85
C THR A 61 -8.04 12.16 -0.06
N ARG A 62 -7.01 13.02 0.02
CA ARG A 62 -7.08 14.31 0.72
C ARG A 62 -8.06 15.27 0.09
N ASN A 63 -8.05 15.39 -1.23
CA ASN A 63 -8.97 16.24 -1.94
C ASN A 63 -10.43 15.82 -1.71
N TYR A 64 -10.69 14.51 -1.72
CA TYR A 64 -12.02 13.97 -1.47
C TYR A 64 -12.49 14.29 -0.04
N ILE A 65 -11.66 14.03 0.97
CA ILE A 65 -12.00 14.35 2.36
C ILE A 65 -12.23 15.84 2.55
N ASN A 66 -11.33 16.69 2.06
CA ASN A 66 -11.49 18.14 2.18
C ASN A 66 -12.78 18.64 1.51
N SER A 67 -13.17 18.04 0.39
CA SER A 67 -14.40 18.37 -0.30
C SER A 67 -15.64 17.88 0.46
N ALA A 68 -15.59 16.65 0.98
CA ALA A 68 -16.66 16.08 1.81
C ALA A 68 -16.90 16.90 3.07
N LEU A 69 -15.80 17.37 3.70
CA LEU A 69 -15.86 18.24 4.86
C LEU A 69 -16.62 19.53 4.62
N LYS A 70 -16.26 20.21 3.56
CA LYS A 70 -16.92 21.47 3.17
C LYS A 70 -18.40 21.27 2.92
N LEU A 71 -18.82 20.07 2.49
CA LEU A 71 -20.23 19.76 2.28
C LEU A 71 -21.02 19.57 3.58
N VAL A 72 -20.40 18.92 4.57
CA VAL A 72 -21.18 18.43 5.72
C VAL A 72 -20.86 19.10 7.07
N LYS A 73 -19.62 19.50 7.34
CA LYS A 73 -19.22 19.95 8.70
C LYS A 73 -18.31 21.18 8.77
N GLY A 74 -17.86 21.72 7.64
CA GLY A 74 -16.93 22.85 7.64
C GLY A 74 -15.45 22.45 7.62
N ASP A 75 -14.62 22.92 8.55
CA ASP A 75 -13.17 22.68 8.53
C ASP A 75 -12.76 21.48 9.40
N ILE A 76 -11.86 20.65 8.89
CA ILE A 76 -11.30 19.49 9.60
C ILE A 76 -10.58 19.89 10.88
N ASN A 77 -10.03 21.08 10.92
CA ASN A 77 -9.29 21.58 12.08
C ASN A 77 -10.21 21.97 13.25
N GLU A 78 -11.50 22.22 12.98
CA GLU A 78 -12.46 22.69 13.99
C GLU A 78 -13.29 21.57 14.59
N CYS A 79 -13.60 20.54 13.82
CA CYS A 79 -14.46 19.44 14.26
C CYS A 79 -13.94 18.13 13.68
N GLY A 80 -13.43 17.24 14.51
CA GLY A 80 -13.20 15.87 14.07
C GLY A 80 -14.44 15.30 13.39
N PHE A 81 -14.27 14.51 12.33
CA PHE A 81 -15.41 14.06 11.54
C PHE A 81 -16.28 13.04 12.20
N GLY A 82 -15.84 12.38 13.18
CA GLY A 82 -16.58 11.27 13.73
C GLY A 82 -17.17 10.35 12.65
N TYR A 83 -18.16 9.61 13.04
CA TYR A 83 -18.97 8.81 12.12
C TYR A 83 -19.93 9.69 11.33
N LEU A 84 -20.01 9.43 10.03
CA LEU A 84 -21.02 10.05 9.18
C LEU A 84 -22.41 9.48 9.49
N ASP A 85 -23.41 10.31 9.54
CA ASP A 85 -24.79 9.87 9.51
C ASP A 85 -25.26 9.53 8.08
N ASN A 86 -26.48 9.01 7.94
CA ASN A 86 -26.99 8.58 6.64
C ASN A 86 -27.27 9.74 5.68
N GLU A 87 -27.60 10.91 6.17
CA GLU A 87 -27.83 12.10 5.37
C GLU A 87 -26.52 12.66 4.83
N GLU A 88 -25.51 12.78 5.68
CA GLU A 88 -24.15 13.18 5.31
C GLU A 88 -23.54 12.26 4.25
N LYS A 89 -23.66 10.94 4.43
CA LYS A 89 -23.21 9.94 3.43
C LYS A 89 -23.91 10.13 2.10
N TYR A 90 -25.24 10.32 2.13
CA TYR A 90 -26.01 10.51 0.92
C TYR A 90 -25.54 11.75 0.15
N TRP A 91 -25.35 12.88 0.84
CA TRP A 91 -24.90 14.12 0.22
C TRP A 91 -23.47 14.00 -0.34
N ILE A 92 -22.54 13.40 0.41
CA ILE A 92 -21.17 13.17 -0.05
C ILE A 92 -21.17 12.32 -1.33
N LEU A 93 -21.87 11.19 -1.33
CA LEU A 93 -21.90 10.30 -2.49
C LEU A 93 -22.62 10.90 -3.69
N LYS A 94 -23.64 11.73 -3.46
CA LYS A 94 -24.38 12.42 -4.51
C LYS A 94 -23.54 13.50 -5.19
N GLU A 95 -22.84 14.32 -4.41
CA GLU A 95 -22.10 15.47 -4.93
C GLU A 95 -20.68 15.11 -5.40
N LEU A 96 -19.98 14.21 -4.69
CA LEU A 96 -18.60 13.85 -4.98
C LEU A 96 -18.45 12.51 -5.70
N GLY A 97 -19.50 11.70 -5.72
CA GLY A 97 -19.45 10.35 -6.24
C GLY A 97 -18.68 9.37 -5.34
N LYS A 98 -18.23 8.26 -5.91
CA LYS A 98 -17.48 7.24 -5.18
C LYS A 98 -16.13 7.77 -4.71
N PRO A 99 -15.64 7.32 -3.54
CA PRO A 99 -14.34 7.72 -3.05
C PRO A 99 -13.21 7.21 -3.96
N PRO A 100 -12.06 7.91 -3.98
CA PRO A 100 -10.92 7.51 -4.79
C PRO A 100 -10.38 6.15 -4.34
N LEU A 101 -9.85 5.40 -5.30
CA LEU A 101 -9.18 4.13 -5.01
C LEU A 101 -7.79 4.38 -4.42
N GLY A 102 -7.45 3.63 -3.39
CA GLY A 102 -6.08 3.54 -2.87
C GLY A 102 -5.10 2.96 -3.89
N SER A 103 -3.83 2.98 -3.59
CA SER A 103 -2.80 2.38 -4.42
C SER A 103 -2.26 1.09 -3.79
N TYR A 104 -1.80 0.18 -4.64
CA TYR A 104 -0.89 -0.86 -4.19
C TYR A 104 0.51 -0.25 -4.06
N ASN A 105 0.96 -0.09 -2.82
CA ASN A 105 2.18 0.66 -2.52
C ASN A 105 3.45 -0.19 -2.74
N ILE A 106 3.34 -1.50 -2.55
CA ILE A 106 4.44 -2.47 -2.66
C ILE A 106 4.06 -3.60 -3.60
N TYR A 107 5.04 -4.15 -4.32
CA TYR A 107 4.84 -5.35 -5.12
C TYR A 107 6.04 -6.30 -5.03
N LEU A 108 5.75 -7.59 -5.19
CA LEU A 108 6.74 -8.65 -5.24
C LEU A 108 6.65 -9.35 -6.59
N ILE A 109 7.79 -9.60 -7.24
CA ILE A 109 7.85 -10.52 -8.38
C ILE A 109 8.40 -11.85 -7.86
N THR A 110 7.70 -12.93 -8.18
CA THR A 110 8.10 -14.28 -7.81
C THR A 110 8.28 -15.16 -9.03
N ILE A 111 9.11 -16.16 -8.86
CA ILE A 111 9.20 -17.34 -9.73
C ILE A 111 8.66 -18.54 -8.96
N TYR A 112 7.90 -19.39 -9.61
CA TYR A 112 7.32 -20.55 -8.95
C TYR A 112 7.20 -21.77 -9.86
N ASN A 113 7.22 -22.94 -9.25
CA ASN A 113 6.89 -24.22 -9.85
C ASN A 113 6.04 -25.05 -8.87
N GLU A 114 5.88 -26.34 -9.11
CA GLU A 114 5.07 -27.22 -8.25
C GLU A 114 5.64 -27.38 -6.83
N ASN A 115 6.94 -27.20 -6.65
CA ASN A 115 7.65 -27.50 -5.40
C ASN A 115 7.95 -26.26 -4.56
N GLU A 116 8.17 -25.10 -5.19
CA GLU A 116 8.65 -23.91 -4.51
C GLU A 116 8.17 -22.61 -5.18
N GLU A 117 8.15 -21.57 -4.38
CA GLU A 117 8.00 -20.19 -4.85
C GLU A 117 9.02 -19.29 -4.18
N LYS A 118 9.72 -18.48 -4.99
CA LYS A 118 10.80 -17.59 -4.54
C LYS A 118 10.53 -16.15 -4.94
N ILE A 119 10.70 -15.23 -4.01
CA ILE A 119 10.73 -13.79 -4.30
C ILE A 119 12.04 -13.50 -5.02
N VAL A 120 11.96 -12.92 -6.22
CA VAL A 120 13.12 -12.53 -7.01
C VAL A 120 13.30 -11.04 -7.15
N TYR A 121 12.25 -10.27 -6.90
CA TYR A 121 12.29 -8.81 -6.91
C TYR A 121 11.23 -8.21 -5.98
N ILE A 122 11.58 -7.11 -5.32
CA ILE A 122 10.69 -6.27 -4.51
C ILE A 122 10.79 -4.84 -5.04
N GLY A 123 9.65 -4.17 -5.16
CA GLY A 123 9.58 -2.79 -5.61
C GLY A 123 8.37 -2.06 -5.07
N LYS A 124 8.38 -0.73 -5.23
CA LYS A 124 7.31 0.17 -4.78
C LYS A 124 6.68 0.95 -5.92
N THR A 125 5.44 1.42 -5.72
CA THR A 125 4.70 2.29 -6.64
C THR A 125 4.47 3.65 -5.99
N ASP A 126 5.45 4.53 -6.13
CA ASP A 126 5.43 5.84 -5.50
C ASP A 126 4.77 6.92 -6.38
N SER A 127 5.34 7.20 -7.57
CA SER A 127 4.92 8.34 -8.42
C SER A 127 4.62 7.98 -9.87
N LYS A 128 4.88 6.75 -10.30
CA LYS A 128 4.65 6.29 -11.69
C LYS A 128 3.37 5.48 -11.79
N LYS A 129 2.48 5.86 -12.69
CA LYS A 129 1.17 5.21 -12.89
C LYS A 129 1.24 3.74 -13.29
N SER A 130 2.28 3.31 -13.98
CA SER A 130 2.49 1.91 -14.30
C SER A 130 3.98 1.61 -14.34
N ARG A 131 4.41 0.76 -13.41
CA ARG A 131 5.80 0.30 -13.37
C ARG A 131 6.14 -0.67 -14.49
N PHE A 132 5.13 -1.32 -15.04
CA PHE A 132 5.30 -2.41 -16.02
C PHE A 132 5.06 -1.97 -17.47
N SER A 133 4.35 -0.84 -17.73
CA SER A 133 3.95 -0.40 -19.08
C SER A 133 5.10 0.01 -20.00
N ASN A 134 6.25 0.45 -19.45
CA ASN A 134 7.40 0.90 -20.22
C ASN A 134 8.60 -0.04 -20.16
N GLY A 135 8.36 -1.32 -19.86
CA GLY A 135 9.40 -2.30 -19.63
C GLY A 135 9.96 -2.23 -18.20
N HIS A 136 9.88 -3.32 -17.49
CA HIS A 136 10.39 -3.45 -16.14
C HIS A 136 11.72 -4.23 -16.18
N LEU A 137 12.82 -3.64 -15.70
CA LEU A 137 14.14 -4.25 -15.80
C LEU A 137 14.21 -5.65 -15.18
N ALA A 138 13.58 -5.85 -14.00
CA ALA A 138 13.53 -7.18 -13.40
C ALA A 138 12.71 -8.16 -14.24
N ALA A 139 11.59 -7.73 -14.84
CA ALA A 139 10.82 -8.57 -15.75
C ALA A 139 11.64 -8.97 -16.97
N LEU A 140 12.41 -8.04 -17.55
CA LEU A 140 13.32 -8.35 -18.66
C LEU A 140 14.40 -9.37 -18.26
N LYS A 141 14.99 -9.27 -17.08
CA LYS A 141 15.98 -10.24 -16.58
C LYS A 141 15.39 -11.64 -16.41
N LEU A 142 14.09 -11.77 -16.19
CA LEU A 142 13.41 -13.07 -16.07
C LEU A 142 13.17 -13.78 -17.40
N HIS A 143 13.57 -13.19 -18.53
CA HIS A 143 13.68 -13.89 -19.82
C HIS A 143 15.02 -14.66 -19.97
N ASN A 144 15.92 -14.61 -18.98
CA ASN A 144 17.11 -15.44 -19.01
C ASN A 144 16.72 -16.92 -18.93
N PRO A 145 17.33 -17.81 -19.74
CA PRO A 145 17.00 -19.24 -19.78
C PRO A 145 17.04 -19.97 -18.44
N ILE A 146 17.78 -19.48 -17.45
CA ILE A 146 17.80 -20.05 -16.09
C ILE A 146 16.42 -20.01 -15.40
N TYR A 147 15.50 -19.18 -15.90
CA TYR A 147 14.15 -19.03 -15.36
C TYR A 147 13.07 -19.71 -16.21
N ASP A 148 13.42 -20.43 -17.28
CA ASP A 148 12.45 -21.00 -18.23
C ASP A 148 11.57 -22.09 -17.59
N LEU A 149 12.09 -22.82 -16.62
CA LEU A 149 11.34 -23.84 -15.88
C LEU A 149 10.38 -23.28 -14.83
N TYR A 150 10.39 -21.97 -14.62
CA TYR A 150 9.52 -21.31 -13.63
C TYR A 150 8.46 -20.48 -14.29
N LYS A 151 7.24 -20.55 -13.76
CA LYS A 151 6.21 -19.54 -13.98
C LYS A 151 6.54 -18.29 -13.19
N LYS A 152 6.00 -17.14 -13.59
CA LYS A 152 6.32 -15.83 -13.02
C LYS A 152 5.03 -15.09 -12.70
N ARG A 153 4.92 -14.53 -11.50
CA ARG A 153 3.77 -13.73 -11.08
C ARG A 153 4.16 -12.53 -10.24
N VAL A 154 3.23 -11.60 -10.12
CA VAL A 154 3.39 -10.36 -9.35
C VAL A 154 2.32 -10.31 -8.29
N TYR A 155 2.74 -10.09 -7.06
CA TYR A 155 1.87 -9.78 -5.94
C TYR A 155 1.83 -8.28 -5.74
N PHE A 156 0.65 -7.74 -5.51
CA PHE A 156 0.47 -6.34 -5.17
C PHE A 156 -0.11 -6.24 -3.77
N GLY A 157 0.43 -5.31 -2.99
CA GLY A 157 0.04 -5.13 -1.61
C GLY A 157 0.02 -3.68 -1.15
N THR A 158 -0.67 -3.49 -0.05
CA THR A 158 -0.81 -2.22 0.68
C THR A 158 -0.05 -2.27 2.00
N ILE A 159 0.48 -1.12 2.40
CA ILE A 159 1.16 -0.96 3.68
C ILE A 159 0.28 -0.10 4.58
N MET A 160 0.11 -0.53 5.82
CA MET A 160 -0.61 0.18 6.86
C MET A 160 0.21 0.16 8.14
N PHE A 161 0.35 1.31 8.78
CA PHE A 161 0.95 1.43 10.10
C PHE A 161 -0.14 1.43 11.18
N LEU A 162 0.22 1.28 12.43
CA LEU A 162 -0.68 1.53 13.54
C LEU A 162 -0.40 2.91 14.13
N ASP A 163 -1.45 3.61 14.52
CA ASP A 163 -1.34 4.84 15.31
C ASP A 163 -1.25 4.52 16.82
N ASP A 164 -1.14 5.54 17.65
CA ASP A 164 -1.06 5.40 19.12
C ASP A 164 -2.32 4.78 19.75
N TYR A 165 -3.41 4.70 19.00
CA TYR A 165 -4.69 4.11 19.41
C TYR A 165 -4.91 2.72 18.81
N CYS A 166 -3.89 2.15 18.15
CA CYS A 166 -3.96 0.87 17.42
C CYS A 166 -4.94 0.88 16.24
N ASN A 167 -5.26 2.03 15.66
CA ASN A 167 -6.00 2.10 14.41
C ASN A 167 -5.06 1.94 13.21
N TYR A 168 -5.57 1.35 12.15
CA TYR A 168 -4.84 1.24 10.89
C TYR A 168 -4.67 2.61 10.24
N LEU A 169 -3.43 2.96 9.93
CA LEU A 169 -3.01 4.19 9.30
C LEU A 169 -2.41 3.90 7.92
N PRO A 170 -3.21 3.90 6.85
CA PRO A 170 -2.69 3.72 5.51
C PRO A 170 -1.77 4.87 5.10
N LEU A 171 -0.86 4.63 4.18
CA LEU A 171 0.10 5.65 3.71
C LEU A 171 -0.59 6.90 3.17
N GLU A 172 -1.79 6.77 2.61
CA GLU A 172 -2.61 7.88 2.12
C GLU A 172 -3.06 8.85 3.22
N TYR A 173 -3.05 8.43 4.50
CA TYR A 173 -3.44 9.27 5.63
C TYR A 173 -2.25 10.00 6.26
N ILE A 174 -1.03 9.53 6.05
CA ILE A 174 0.18 10.08 6.66
C ILE A 174 0.60 11.39 5.97
N THR A 175 0.89 12.42 6.74
CA THR A 175 1.22 13.77 6.27
C THR A 175 2.56 14.24 6.84
N PRO A 176 3.35 15.00 6.07
CA PRO A 176 3.14 15.33 4.64
C PRO A 176 3.39 14.15 3.70
N LEU A 177 3.19 14.34 2.38
CA LEU A 177 3.42 13.30 1.38
C LEU A 177 4.83 12.72 1.43
N GLU A 178 5.82 13.57 1.63
CA GLU A 178 7.23 13.20 1.71
C GLU A 178 7.47 12.17 2.83
N LYS A 179 6.82 12.34 3.97
CA LYS A 179 6.89 11.38 5.08
C LYS A 179 6.29 10.02 4.71
N SER A 180 5.15 10.03 4.03
CA SER A 180 4.54 8.81 3.49
C SER A 180 5.44 8.11 2.48
N GLN A 181 6.12 8.87 1.60
CA GLN A 181 7.08 8.35 0.64
C GLN A 181 8.34 7.79 1.32
N ASP A 182 8.85 8.44 2.36
CA ASP A 182 10.00 7.96 3.14
C ASP A 182 9.67 6.65 3.86
N LEU A 183 8.50 6.55 4.47
CA LEU A 183 8.04 5.31 5.10
C LEU A 183 7.92 4.16 4.08
N LEU A 184 7.37 4.44 2.90
CA LEU A 184 7.32 3.46 1.81
C LEU A 184 8.72 3.05 1.35
N ALA A 185 9.65 4.01 1.22
CA ALA A 185 11.02 3.73 0.81
C ALA A 185 11.77 2.88 1.86
N ASN A 186 11.59 3.18 3.13
CA ASN A 186 12.23 2.43 4.21
C ASN A 186 11.64 1.02 4.35
N THR A 187 10.32 0.88 4.15
CA THR A 187 9.69 -0.45 4.09
C THR A 187 10.24 -1.28 2.93
N GLU A 188 10.37 -0.71 1.72
CA GLU A 188 10.97 -1.40 0.58
C GLU A 188 12.41 -1.86 0.90
N LYS A 189 13.25 -0.99 1.47
CA LYS A 189 14.63 -1.32 1.86
C LYS A 189 14.67 -2.46 2.89
N LEU A 190 13.82 -2.42 3.91
CA LEU A 190 13.73 -3.46 4.93
C LEU A 190 13.37 -4.80 4.30
N LEU A 191 12.34 -4.85 3.46
CA LEU A 191 11.94 -6.06 2.76
C LEU A 191 13.05 -6.62 1.87
N ILE A 192 13.75 -5.77 1.10
CA ILE A 192 14.89 -6.18 0.27
C ILE A 192 16.01 -6.74 1.11
N SER A 193 16.35 -6.08 2.23
CA SER A 193 17.39 -6.56 3.14
C SER A 193 17.05 -7.89 3.80
N TYR A 194 15.79 -8.10 4.15
CA TYR A 194 15.32 -9.33 4.78
C TYR A 194 15.24 -10.51 3.80
N PHE A 195 14.57 -10.33 2.66
CA PHE A 195 14.34 -11.40 1.68
C PHE A 195 15.49 -11.63 0.71
N LYS A 196 16.38 -10.66 0.53
CA LYS A 196 17.55 -10.68 -0.37
C LYS A 196 17.23 -11.19 -1.77
N PRO A 197 16.23 -10.58 -2.46
CA PRO A 197 15.79 -11.08 -3.76
C PRO A 197 16.88 -10.91 -4.82
N ALA A 198 17.09 -11.93 -5.65
CA ALA A 198 18.22 -12.02 -6.57
C ALA A 198 18.32 -10.92 -7.63
N LEU A 199 17.22 -10.27 -7.97
CA LEU A 199 17.18 -9.21 -8.99
C LEU A 199 17.23 -7.78 -8.43
N ASN A 200 17.14 -7.60 -7.10
CA ASN A 200 17.43 -6.32 -6.48
C ASN A 200 18.95 -6.15 -6.36
N ILE A 201 19.48 -5.06 -6.92
CA ILE A 201 20.93 -4.77 -6.90
C ILE A 201 21.26 -3.81 -5.76
N GLN A 202 20.29 -2.94 -5.38
CA GLN A 202 20.45 -1.93 -4.33
C GLN A 202 19.76 -2.39 -3.04
N ASN A 203 20.17 -1.83 -1.92
CA ASN A 203 19.57 -2.02 -0.60
C ASN A 203 19.68 -3.43 0.02
N ILE A 204 20.50 -4.33 -0.54
CA ILE A 204 20.67 -5.70 -0.02
C ILE A 204 21.30 -5.70 1.39
N TYR A 205 22.07 -4.66 1.75
CA TYR A 205 22.78 -4.53 3.01
C TYR A 205 22.49 -3.24 3.77
N SER A 206 21.58 -2.40 3.29
CA SER A 206 21.26 -1.12 3.92
C SER A 206 20.07 -1.29 4.86
N ILE A 207 20.31 -1.51 6.12
CA ILE A 207 19.31 -1.34 7.17
C ILE A 207 19.51 0.07 7.72
N ASP A 208 18.49 0.89 7.64
CA ASP A 208 18.45 2.15 8.39
C ASP A 208 18.21 1.78 9.85
N ASN A 209 19.21 1.96 10.69
CA ASN A 209 19.17 1.56 12.10
C ASN A 209 18.07 2.31 12.90
N GLU A 210 17.50 3.36 12.33
CA GLU A 210 16.42 4.14 12.95
C GLU A 210 15.02 3.62 12.55
N PHE A 211 14.91 2.79 11.50
CA PHE A 211 13.64 2.23 11.04
C PHE A 211 13.43 0.83 11.63
N ASN A 212 13.13 0.78 12.93
CA ASN A 212 12.87 -0.47 13.64
C ASN A 212 11.36 -0.72 13.76
N VAL A 213 10.78 -1.32 12.74
CA VAL A 213 9.35 -1.62 12.66
C VAL A 213 9.16 -3.12 12.50
N VAL A 214 8.27 -3.70 13.29
CA VAL A 214 7.84 -5.08 13.12
C VAL A 214 6.70 -5.13 12.10
N PHE A 215 6.89 -5.83 11.00
CA PHE A 215 5.87 -6.00 9.97
C PHE A 215 5.19 -7.35 10.08
N HIS A 216 3.87 -7.33 10.10
CA HIS A 216 3.02 -8.50 9.86
C HIS A 216 2.66 -8.54 8.37
N ILE A 217 3.16 -9.55 7.66
CA ILE A 217 2.88 -9.74 6.24
C ILE A 217 1.80 -10.79 6.10
N GLN A 218 0.70 -10.42 5.45
CA GLN A 218 -0.45 -11.28 5.21
C GLN A 218 -0.68 -11.46 3.72
N ASN A 219 -1.00 -12.69 3.32
CA ASN A 219 -1.28 -13.03 1.93
C ASN A 219 -2.70 -13.57 1.78
N PHE A 220 -3.59 -12.76 1.20
CA PHE A 220 -4.98 -13.10 0.91
C PHE A 220 -5.22 -13.50 -0.56
N THR A 221 -4.17 -13.68 -1.35
CA THR A 221 -4.30 -14.05 -2.77
C THR A 221 -4.69 -15.52 -3.02
N GLY A 222 -4.77 -16.32 -1.98
CA GLY A 222 -5.02 -17.77 -2.08
C GLY A 222 -3.81 -18.60 -2.53
N THR A 223 -2.64 -17.98 -2.69
CA THR A 223 -1.40 -18.67 -3.06
C THR A 223 -0.64 -19.17 -1.83
N GLN A 224 0.42 -19.98 -2.05
CA GLN A 224 1.22 -20.55 -0.97
C GLN A 224 2.37 -19.65 -0.49
N LEU A 225 2.56 -18.46 -1.10
CA LEU A 225 3.58 -17.51 -0.65
C LEU A 225 3.25 -17.06 0.78
N PHE A 226 4.23 -17.10 1.68
CA PHE A 226 4.06 -16.79 3.12
C PHE A 226 2.95 -17.65 3.76
N LYS A 227 3.11 -18.97 3.79
CA LYS A 227 2.15 -19.89 4.43
C LYS A 227 1.75 -19.39 5.82
N GLY A 228 0.59 -18.72 5.91
CA GLY A 228 0.16 -18.00 7.11
C GLY A 228 0.78 -16.59 7.21
N ASP A 229 0.72 -16.01 8.42
CA ASP A 229 1.29 -14.69 8.70
C ASP A 229 2.82 -14.79 8.82
N LYS A 230 3.52 -13.87 8.15
CA LYS A 230 4.97 -13.72 8.26
C LYS A 230 5.28 -12.47 9.07
N ILE A 231 6.04 -12.63 10.14
CA ILE A 231 6.53 -11.50 10.97
C ILE A 231 8.00 -11.28 10.61
N ILE A 232 8.39 -10.04 10.38
CA ILE A 232 9.76 -9.61 10.09
C ILE A 232 10.12 -8.36 10.87
#